data_1e96e88204715936899f01caad7dd856
#
_entry.id   1e96e88204715936899f01caad7dd856
#
_cell.length_a   1.000
_cell.length_b   1.000
_cell.length_c   1.000
_cell.angle_alpha   90.00
_cell.angle_beta   90.00
_cell.angle_gamma   90.00
#
_symmetry.space_group_name_H-M   'P 1'
#
loop_
_entity.id
_entity.type
_entity.pdbx_description
1 polymer ?
#
loop_
_entity_poly.entity_id
_entity_poly.type
_entity_poly.pdbx_seq_one_letter_code
_entity_poly.pdbx_strand_id
1 'polypeptide(L)'
;MNVKGWIIGGAVLVAGAVAVGSTAQPAGARSTVRTRPVEPVVVELFTAQGCSGCPDANRVVEALADEPGVIALTYAVDYWDYLGWPDTFARPEFARRQRGYQAAMRLRNVYTPQVVIDGRRQVSGAEGPAVQLAVDEEAARRVFPPQIEFRESGDRVGVGSGRAPVGGAEVWAVTYRPGPQSVEVGGGDNRGQTVRHVNVVRDLRKLGDWTGRPVLYALPADREDGESVVVMVQNKGDRRILTAATDEAS
;
A
#
# COMPACT_ATOMS: atom_id res chain seq x y z
N MET A 1 -5.99 -87.56 67.60
CA MET A 1 -6.66 -88.61 66.80
C MET A 1 -7.45 -87.95 65.69
N ASN A 2 -7.02 -88.18 64.47
CA ASN A 2 -7.81 -88.43 63.27
C ASN A 2 -8.97 -87.42 62.93
N VAL A 3 -9.26 -87.02 61.74
CA VAL A 3 -9.05 -87.49 60.35
C VAL A 3 -9.40 -86.37 59.40
N LYS A 4 -8.63 -86.14 58.35
CA LYS A 4 -8.90 -85.83 56.93
C LYS A 4 -10.28 -85.31 56.49
N GLY A 5 -10.30 -84.32 55.66
CA GLY A 5 -11.37 -83.96 54.75
C GLY A 5 -10.94 -82.99 53.72
N TRP A 6 -10.53 -83.44 52.54
CA TRP A 6 -10.27 -82.70 51.32
C TRP A 6 -11.60 -82.34 50.63
N ILE A 7 -11.83 -81.11 50.23
CA ILE A 7 -12.74 -80.78 49.17
C ILE A 7 -12.12 -79.76 48.26
N ILE A 8 -11.98 -80.16 47.02
CA ILE A 8 -11.50 -79.35 45.85
C ILE A 8 -12.70 -78.49 45.42
N GLY A 9 -12.49 -77.18 45.38
CA GLY A 9 -13.45 -76.22 44.82
C GLY A 9 -12.81 -75.35 43.75
N GLY A 10 -13.24 -75.52 42.51
CA GLY A 10 -12.62 -74.92 41.31
C GLY A 10 -12.75 -73.38 41.26
N ALA A 11 -11.68 -72.79 40.88
CA ALA A 11 -11.60 -71.34 40.57
C ALA A 11 -12.15 -71.10 39.16
N VAL A 12 -13.22 -70.35 39.04
CA VAL A 12 -13.74 -69.83 37.79
C VAL A 12 -13.09 -68.51 37.59
N LEU A 13 -12.15 -68.41 36.62
CA LEU A 13 -11.58 -67.17 36.14
C LEU A 13 -12.56 -66.52 35.19
N VAL A 14 -13.20 -65.43 35.61
CA VAL A 14 -13.95 -64.52 34.73
C VAL A 14 -12.95 -63.49 34.15
N ALA A 15 -12.57 -63.68 32.92
CA ALA A 15 -11.81 -62.72 32.17
C ALA A 15 -12.71 -61.55 31.79
N GLY A 16 -12.61 -60.43 32.55
CA GLY A 16 -13.25 -59.16 32.18
C GLY A 16 -12.46 -58.47 31.08
N ALA A 17 -12.99 -58.45 29.87
CA ALA A 17 -12.43 -57.62 28.78
C ALA A 17 -12.75 -56.14 29.07
N VAL A 18 -11.74 -55.37 29.45
CA VAL A 18 -11.82 -53.91 29.56
C VAL A 18 -11.70 -53.37 28.15
N ALA A 19 -12.82 -52.95 27.54
CA ALA A 19 -12.85 -52.20 26.29
C ALA A 19 -12.33 -50.77 26.56
N VAL A 20 -11.09 -50.49 26.17
CA VAL A 20 -10.53 -49.13 26.15
C VAL A 20 -11.19 -48.37 25.01
N GLY A 21 -12.25 -47.63 25.31
CA GLY A 21 -12.88 -46.73 24.36
C GLY A 21 -11.93 -45.55 24.07
N SER A 22 -11.29 -45.56 22.90
CA SER A 22 -10.57 -44.40 22.40
C SER A 22 -11.58 -43.31 22.06
N THR A 23 -11.76 -42.34 22.94
CA THR A 23 -12.47 -41.09 22.60
C THR A 23 -11.56 -40.28 21.68
N ALA A 24 -11.81 -40.34 20.36
CA ALA A 24 -11.23 -39.41 19.41
C ALA A 24 -11.69 -38.01 19.79
N GLN A 25 -10.79 -37.20 20.35
CA GLN A 25 -11.02 -35.75 20.49
C GLN A 25 -11.20 -35.16 19.11
N PRO A 26 -12.27 -34.38 18.85
CA PRO A 26 -12.37 -33.64 17.62
C PRO A 26 -11.17 -32.70 17.53
N ALA A 27 -10.39 -32.82 16.45
CA ALA A 27 -9.30 -31.90 16.14
C ALA A 27 -9.89 -30.49 16.14
N GLY A 28 -9.57 -29.71 17.18
CA GLY A 28 -10.00 -28.35 17.30
C GLY A 28 -9.56 -27.60 16.02
N ALA A 29 -10.54 -27.12 15.28
CA ALA A 29 -10.29 -26.24 14.16
C ALA A 29 -9.44 -25.06 14.70
N ARG A 30 -8.14 -25.06 14.37
CA ARG A 30 -7.29 -23.91 14.60
C ARG A 30 -7.91 -22.77 13.80
N SER A 31 -8.63 -21.90 14.49
CA SER A 31 -9.03 -20.62 13.96
C SER A 31 -7.72 -19.91 13.62
N THR A 32 -7.33 -19.95 12.35
CA THR A 32 -6.28 -19.08 11.85
C THR A 32 -6.85 -17.67 11.99
N VAL A 33 -6.41 -16.97 13.02
CA VAL A 33 -6.60 -15.53 13.13
C VAL A 33 -5.90 -14.98 11.88
N ARG A 34 -6.68 -14.68 10.83
CA ARG A 34 -6.20 -13.92 9.68
C ARG A 34 -5.79 -12.56 10.27
N THR A 35 -4.50 -12.40 10.52
CA THR A 35 -3.94 -11.08 10.77
C THR A 35 -4.32 -10.23 9.57
N ARG A 36 -5.18 -9.25 9.81
CA ARG A 36 -5.58 -8.30 8.78
C ARG A 36 -4.30 -7.61 8.31
N PRO A 37 -4.03 -7.54 7.00
CA PRO A 37 -2.89 -6.78 6.50
C PRO A 37 -2.91 -5.38 7.12
N VAL A 38 -1.77 -4.90 7.56
CA VAL A 38 -1.63 -3.50 7.99
C VAL A 38 -1.90 -2.66 6.75
N GLU A 39 -2.81 -1.69 6.86
CA GLU A 39 -3.10 -0.78 5.76
C GLU A 39 -1.83 -0.01 5.41
N PRO A 40 -1.38 -0.01 4.15
CA PRO A 40 -0.16 0.69 3.78
C PRO A 40 -0.35 2.21 3.85
N VAL A 41 0.73 2.91 4.19
CA VAL A 41 0.81 4.37 4.11
C VAL A 41 1.26 4.75 2.71
N VAL A 42 0.50 5.62 2.04
CA VAL A 42 0.86 6.12 0.72
C VAL A 42 1.68 7.41 0.85
N VAL A 43 2.89 7.38 0.28
CA VAL A 43 3.83 8.50 0.23
C VAL A 43 3.95 8.97 -1.21
N GLU A 44 3.55 10.20 -1.49
CA GLU A 44 3.60 10.81 -2.82
C GLU A 44 4.63 11.95 -2.81
N LEU A 45 5.77 11.74 -3.48
CA LEU A 45 6.79 12.76 -3.66
C LEU A 45 6.54 13.54 -4.95
N PHE A 46 6.35 14.86 -4.84
CA PHE A 46 6.37 15.77 -5.97
C PHE A 46 7.77 16.37 -6.10
N THR A 47 8.44 16.09 -7.21
CA THR A 47 9.87 16.37 -7.47
C THR A 47 10.08 16.88 -8.89
N ALA A 48 11.27 17.34 -9.20
CA ALA A 48 11.68 17.68 -10.58
C ALA A 48 13.20 17.49 -10.77
N GLN A 49 13.61 17.06 -11.96
CA GLN A 49 15.01 16.91 -12.32
C GLN A 49 15.79 18.23 -12.26
N GLY A 50 15.12 19.35 -12.59
CA GLY A 50 15.73 20.70 -12.58
C GLY A 50 15.78 21.38 -11.21
N CYS A 51 15.29 20.77 -10.14
CA CYS A 51 15.16 21.36 -8.80
C CYS A 51 16.33 20.95 -7.90
N SER A 52 17.13 21.90 -7.38
CA SER A 52 18.35 21.64 -6.60
C SER A 52 18.14 20.88 -5.29
N GLY A 53 17.01 21.07 -4.60
CA GLY A 53 16.67 20.37 -3.35
C GLY A 53 16.04 19.00 -3.56
N CYS A 54 15.71 18.62 -4.82
CA CYS A 54 14.97 17.41 -5.11
C CYS A 54 15.78 16.11 -4.99
N PRO A 55 17.08 16.05 -5.36
CA PRO A 55 17.86 14.81 -5.21
C PRO A 55 17.92 14.27 -3.78
N ASP A 56 17.98 15.15 -2.78
CA ASP A 56 17.98 14.74 -1.36
C ASP A 56 16.65 14.13 -0.95
N ALA A 57 15.55 14.74 -1.35
CA ALA A 57 14.21 14.23 -1.12
C ALA A 57 13.95 12.88 -1.83
N ASN A 58 14.49 12.72 -3.04
CA ASN A 58 14.42 11.46 -3.77
C ASN A 58 15.07 10.33 -2.96
N ARG A 59 16.23 10.57 -2.32
CA ARG A 59 16.90 9.58 -1.45
C ARG A 59 16.09 9.24 -0.20
N VAL A 60 15.44 10.25 0.41
CA VAL A 60 14.55 10.02 1.57
C VAL A 60 13.40 9.10 1.16
N VAL A 61 12.75 9.35 0.04
CA VAL A 61 11.61 8.55 -0.41
C VAL A 61 12.05 7.18 -0.96
N GLU A 62 13.24 7.07 -1.51
CA GLU A 62 13.81 5.76 -1.90
C GLU A 62 14.00 4.86 -0.67
N ALA A 63 14.51 5.40 0.44
CA ALA A 63 14.61 4.64 1.68
C ALA A 63 13.24 4.19 2.23
N LEU A 64 12.22 5.04 2.13
CA LEU A 64 10.86 4.71 2.52
C LEU A 64 10.21 3.64 1.63
N ALA A 65 10.59 3.57 0.35
CA ALA A 65 10.06 2.56 -0.58
C ALA A 65 10.44 1.12 -0.20
N ASP A 66 11.53 0.96 0.55
CA ASP A 66 11.98 -0.34 1.05
C ASP A 66 11.33 -0.72 2.41
N GLU A 67 10.54 0.19 3.01
CA GLU A 67 9.89 -0.07 4.30
C GLU A 67 8.58 -0.88 4.13
N PRO A 68 8.41 -1.97 4.91
CA PRO A 68 7.17 -2.72 4.89
C PRO A 68 5.96 -1.86 5.26
N GLY A 69 4.90 -1.94 4.47
CA GLY A 69 3.67 -1.17 4.72
C GLY A 69 3.74 0.27 4.23
N VAL A 70 4.70 0.62 3.39
CA VAL A 70 4.77 1.91 2.70
C VAL A 70 4.62 1.70 1.18
N ILE A 71 3.77 2.50 0.55
CA ILE A 71 3.68 2.63 -0.91
C ILE A 71 4.24 4.00 -1.27
N ALA A 72 5.50 4.04 -1.72
CA ALA A 72 6.15 5.28 -2.12
C ALA A 72 6.08 5.47 -3.64
N LEU A 73 5.63 6.66 -4.08
CA LEU A 73 5.42 7.01 -5.48
C LEU A 73 6.06 8.36 -5.79
N THR A 74 6.81 8.44 -6.89
CA THR A 74 7.47 9.66 -7.35
C THR A 74 6.72 10.27 -8.53
N TYR A 75 6.25 11.50 -8.36
CA TYR A 75 5.56 12.32 -9.37
C TYR A 75 6.48 13.46 -9.81
N ALA A 76 6.99 13.40 -11.03
CA ALA A 76 7.77 14.50 -11.60
C ALA A 76 6.85 15.61 -12.13
N VAL A 77 7.13 16.86 -11.76
CA VAL A 77 6.35 18.02 -12.18
C VAL A 77 7.06 18.86 -13.24
N ASP A 78 6.27 19.45 -14.13
CA ASP A 78 6.72 20.14 -15.34
C ASP A 78 7.05 21.64 -15.17
N TYR A 79 6.72 22.22 -14.01
CA TYR A 79 6.87 23.69 -13.85
C TYR A 79 8.32 24.17 -13.57
N TRP A 80 9.31 23.28 -13.66
CA TRP A 80 10.74 23.60 -13.67
C TRP A 80 11.37 23.60 -15.06
N ASP A 81 10.64 23.16 -16.10
CA ASP A 81 11.13 23.00 -17.48
C ASP A 81 11.62 24.33 -18.10
N TYR A 82 11.12 25.47 -17.57
CA TYR A 82 11.57 26.81 -18.00
C TYR A 82 13.05 27.07 -17.76
N LEU A 83 13.73 26.26 -16.92
CA LEU A 83 15.19 26.32 -16.73
C LEU A 83 15.99 25.67 -17.87
N GLY A 84 15.33 25.31 -18.96
CA GLY A 84 15.97 24.80 -20.19
C GLY A 84 16.21 23.28 -20.17
N TRP A 85 15.48 22.56 -19.33
CA TRP A 85 15.50 21.10 -19.28
C TRP A 85 14.06 20.56 -19.10
N PRO A 86 13.43 20.03 -20.14
CA PRO A 86 12.18 19.32 -20.01
C PRO A 86 12.40 18.04 -19.17
N ASP A 87 11.73 17.96 -18.02
CA ASP A 87 11.85 16.79 -17.15
C ASP A 87 11.28 15.55 -17.85
N THR A 88 12.12 14.52 -18.00
CA THR A 88 11.82 13.34 -18.82
C THR A 88 10.71 12.46 -18.24
N PHE A 89 10.38 12.63 -16.96
CA PHE A 89 9.33 11.92 -16.27
C PHE A 89 8.09 12.79 -16.01
N ALA A 90 8.19 14.11 -16.22
CA ALA A 90 7.11 15.01 -15.90
C ALA A 90 5.89 14.83 -16.81
N ARG A 91 4.73 15.02 -16.20
CA ARG A 91 3.44 15.10 -16.90
C ARG A 91 2.58 16.20 -16.29
N PRO A 92 1.82 16.94 -17.10
CA PRO A 92 0.95 18.02 -16.61
C PRO A 92 -0.08 17.56 -15.57
N GLU A 93 -0.55 16.31 -15.64
CA GLU A 93 -1.49 15.72 -14.67
C GLU A 93 -0.88 15.59 -13.27
N PHE A 94 0.44 15.44 -13.13
CA PHE A 94 1.09 15.33 -11.82
C PHE A 94 1.11 16.70 -11.12
N ALA A 95 1.42 17.76 -11.84
CA ALA A 95 1.28 19.11 -11.30
C ALA A 95 -0.20 19.47 -10.99
N ARG A 96 -1.18 18.95 -11.77
CA ARG A 96 -2.61 19.10 -11.43
C ARG A 96 -2.97 18.35 -10.15
N ARG A 97 -2.43 17.12 -9.95
CA ARG A 97 -2.63 16.35 -8.71
C ARG A 97 -2.10 17.11 -7.49
N GLN A 98 -0.89 17.66 -7.59
CA GLN A 98 -0.27 18.47 -6.54
C GLN A 98 -1.12 19.72 -6.21
N ARG A 99 -1.59 20.46 -7.23
CA ARG A 99 -2.52 21.59 -7.03
C ARG A 99 -3.83 21.18 -6.38
N GLY A 100 -4.32 19.98 -6.64
CA GLY A 100 -5.47 19.41 -5.95
C GLY A 100 -5.23 19.27 -4.45
N TYR A 101 -4.05 18.81 -4.02
CA TYR A 101 -3.65 18.78 -2.61
C TYR A 101 -3.47 20.18 -2.03
N GLN A 102 -2.86 21.11 -2.77
CA GLN A 102 -2.75 22.50 -2.37
C GLN A 102 -4.12 23.08 -2.00
N ALA A 103 -5.11 22.90 -2.86
CA ALA A 103 -6.47 23.40 -2.62
C ALA A 103 -7.13 22.73 -1.42
N ALA A 104 -7.07 21.40 -1.32
CA ALA A 104 -7.69 20.63 -0.22
C ALA A 104 -7.08 20.96 1.14
N MET A 105 -5.77 21.15 1.20
CA MET A 105 -5.02 21.47 2.43
C MET A 105 -4.91 22.99 2.67
N ARG A 106 -5.46 23.84 1.78
CA ARG A 106 -5.40 25.30 1.85
C ARG A 106 -3.98 25.86 1.96
N LEU A 107 -3.05 25.26 1.20
CA LEU A 107 -1.67 25.72 1.13
C LEU A 107 -1.57 26.97 0.28
N ARG A 108 -0.63 27.86 0.60
CA ARG A 108 -0.41 29.10 -0.18
C ARG A 108 0.08 28.81 -1.58
N ASN A 109 1.06 27.92 -1.72
CA ASN A 109 1.71 27.61 -2.99
C ASN A 109 1.96 26.09 -3.11
N VAL A 110 2.17 25.61 -4.33
CA VAL A 110 2.86 24.35 -4.60
C VAL A 110 4.37 24.59 -4.56
N TYR A 111 5.14 23.58 -4.21
CA TYR A 111 6.61 23.65 -4.18
C TYR A 111 7.22 22.26 -4.37
N THR A 112 8.48 22.20 -4.72
CA THR A 112 9.28 20.98 -4.71
C THR A 112 10.55 21.17 -3.88
N PRO A 113 11.04 20.10 -3.25
CA PRO A 113 10.41 18.79 -3.12
C PRO A 113 9.28 18.82 -2.07
N GLN A 114 8.11 18.29 -2.41
CA GLN A 114 6.98 18.17 -1.48
C GLN A 114 6.60 16.70 -1.33
N VAL A 115 6.45 16.22 -0.08
CA VAL A 115 5.92 14.89 0.23
C VAL A 115 4.50 15.05 0.78
N VAL A 116 3.57 14.29 0.22
CA VAL A 116 2.19 14.16 0.70
C VAL A 116 1.99 12.74 1.22
N ILE A 117 1.53 12.61 2.47
CA ILE A 117 1.32 11.33 3.15
C ILE A 117 -0.18 11.10 3.29
N ASP A 118 -0.70 9.99 2.76
CA ASP A 118 -2.11 9.59 2.74
C ASP A 118 -3.09 10.67 2.28
N GLY A 119 -2.62 11.64 1.47
CA GLY A 119 -3.41 12.81 1.10
C GLY A 119 -3.87 13.68 2.29
N ARG A 120 -3.29 13.47 3.48
CA ARG A 120 -3.69 14.11 4.75
C ARG A 120 -2.72 15.16 5.22
N ARG A 121 -1.44 14.90 5.03
CA ARG A 121 -0.33 15.73 5.51
C ARG A 121 0.60 16.04 4.37
N GLN A 122 1.26 17.16 4.47
CA GLN A 122 2.37 17.50 3.58
C GLN A 122 3.57 17.93 4.41
N VAL A 123 4.75 17.60 3.92
CA VAL A 123 6.05 17.93 4.53
C VAL A 123 7.02 18.31 3.42
N SER A 124 7.98 19.17 3.73
CA SER A 124 9.11 19.40 2.82
C SER A 124 9.90 18.10 2.65
N GLY A 125 10.10 17.66 1.42
CA GLY A 125 10.90 16.45 1.13
C GLY A 125 12.37 16.57 1.54
N ALA A 126 12.88 17.80 1.72
CA ALA A 126 14.22 18.04 2.24
C ALA A 126 14.38 17.73 3.75
N GLU A 127 13.27 17.56 4.46
CA GLU A 127 13.25 17.33 5.91
C GLU A 127 13.01 15.85 6.23
N GLY A 128 13.97 14.96 5.91
CA GLY A 128 13.85 13.51 6.06
C GLY A 128 13.27 13.05 7.40
N PRO A 129 13.77 13.52 8.57
CA PRO A 129 13.21 13.14 9.87
C PRO A 129 11.74 13.53 10.04
N ALA A 130 11.31 14.67 9.50
CA ALA A 130 9.91 15.09 9.56
C ALA A 130 9.03 14.26 8.63
N VAL A 131 9.56 13.83 7.47
CA VAL A 131 8.88 12.90 6.58
C VAL A 131 8.66 11.56 7.28
N GLN A 132 9.72 10.97 7.89
CA GLN A 132 9.62 9.71 8.62
C GLN A 132 8.59 9.79 9.76
N LEU A 133 8.67 10.83 10.59
CA LEU A 133 7.71 11.04 11.67
C LEU A 133 6.27 11.09 11.16
N ALA A 134 6.03 11.77 10.03
CA ALA A 134 4.70 11.86 9.44
C ALA A 134 4.19 10.50 8.91
N VAL A 135 5.07 9.66 8.37
CA VAL A 135 4.75 8.28 7.96
C VAL A 135 4.40 7.43 9.18
N ASP A 136 5.22 7.47 10.24
CA ASP A 136 4.98 6.72 11.48
C ASP A 136 3.64 7.08 12.14
N GLU A 137 3.31 8.37 12.16
CA GLU A 137 2.03 8.85 12.71
C GLU A 137 0.82 8.40 11.88
N GLU A 138 0.91 8.35 10.54
CA GLU A 138 -0.17 7.83 9.72
C GLU A 138 -0.26 6.29 9.83
N ALA A 139 0.85 5.56 9.87
CA ALA A 139 0.90 4.11 10.10
C ALA A 139 0.26 3.68 11.43
N ALA A 140 0.37 4.52 12.46
CA ALA A 140 -0.24 4.27 13.77
C ALA A 140 -1.77 4.45 13.79
N ARG A 141 -2.36 4.99 12.73
CA ARG A 141 -3.81 5.26 12.68
C ARG A 141 -4.58 3.95 12.51
N ARG A 142 -5.61 3.79 13.33
CA ARG A 142 -6.56 2.68 13.22
C ARG A 142 -7.67 3.08 12.25
N VAL A 143 -7.68 2.46 11.07
CA VAL A 143 -8.71 2.66 10.05
C VAL A 143 -9.34 1.32 9.66
N PHE A 144 -10.56 1.37 9.16
CA PHE A 144 -11.28 0.19 8.64
C PHE A 144 -11.74 0.49 7.20
N PRO A 145 -10.77 0.54 6.26
CA PRO A 145 -11.05 0.91 4.89
C PRO A 145 -11.75 -0.23 4.13
N PRO A 146 -12.33 0.05 2.95
CA PRO A 146 -12.75 -0.99 2.03
C PRO A 146 -11.53 -1.80 1.57
N GLN A 147 -11.72 -3.10 1.36
CA GLN A 147 -10.66 -3.95 0.81
C GLN A 147 -10.51 -3.67 -0.69
N ILE A 148 -9.26 -3.72 -1.17
CA ILE A 148 -8.92 -3.70 -2.59
C ILE A 148 -8.39 -5.08 -2.94
N GLU A 149 -8.94 -5.70 -3.99
CA GLU A 149 -8.56 -7.05 -4.44
C GLU A 149 -8.33 -7.05 -5.95
N PHE A 150 -7.10 -7.31 -6.36
CA PHE A 150 -6.77 -7.55 -7.77
C PHE A 150 -7.26 -8.94 -8.17
N ARG A 151 -7.80 -9.04 -9.39
CA ARG A 151 -8.20 -10.33 -9.96
C ARG A 151 -6.99 -11.05 -10.52
N GLU A 152 -7.00 -12.37 -10.46
CA GLU A 152 -5.93 -13.23 -10.99
C GLU A 152 -5.63 -12.98 -12.49
N SER A 153 -6.64 -12.55 -13.24
CA SER A 153 -6.48 -12.15 -14.65
C SER A 153 -5.62 -10.90 -14.86
N GLY A 154 -5.38 -10.10 -13.78
CA GLY A 154 -4.59 -8.87 -13.84
C GLY A 154 -5.24 -7.69 -14.57
N ASP A 155 -6.46 -7.87 -15.12
CA ASP A 155 -7.18 -6.85 -15.89
C ASP A 155 -8.22 -6.06 -15.07
N ARG A 156 -8.50 -6.48 -13.83
CA ARG A 156 -9.56 -5.91 -12.99
C ARG A 156 -9.17 -5.82 -11.54
N VAL A 157 -9.80 -4.85 -10.86
CA VAL A 157 -9.67 -4.65 -9.41
C VAL A 157 -11.04 -4.45 -8.78
N GLY A 158 -11.30 -5.15 -7.68
CA GLY A 158 -12.48 -4.99 -6.84
C GLY A 158 -12.20 -4.03 -5.68
N VAL A 159 -13.15 -3.11 -5.42
CA VAL A 159 -13.20 -2.33 -4.19
C VAL A 159 -14.40 -2.81 -3.38
N GLY A 160 -14.16 -3.28 -2.17
CA GLY A 160 -15.16 -3.87 -1.30
C GLY A 160 -16.15 -2.84 -0.72
N SER A 161 -17.06 -3.33 0.13
CA SER A 161 -17.99 -2.47 0.85
C SER A 161 -17.30 -1.75 2.02
N GLY A 162 -17.82 -0.57 2.37
CA GLY A 162 -17.33 0.20 3.50
C GLY A 162 -18.12 1.48 3.72
N ARG A 163 -17.70 2.26 4.72
CA ARG A 163 -18.29 3.56 4.98
C ARG A 163 -17.72 4.61 4.05
N ALA A 164 -18.50 5.04 3.06
CA ALA A 164 -18.09 6.13 2.18
C ALA A 164 -18.07 7.46 2.92
N PRO A 165 -17.14 8.37 2.58
CA PRO A 165 -17.19 9.76 3.05
C PRO A 165 -18.39 10.51 2.45
N VAL A 166 -18.74 11.63 3.08
CA VAL A 166 -19.74 12.55 2.50
C VAL A 166 -19.24 13.05 1.15
N GLY A 167 -20.06 12.95 0.11
CA GLY A 167 -19.67 13.28 -1.27
C GLY A 167 -19.04 12.09 -2.02
N GLY A 168 -18.79 10.96 -1.36
CA GLY A 168 -18.20 9.77 -1.96
C GLY A 168 -16.67 9.83 -2.10
N ALA A 169 -16.12 8.82 -2.74
CA ALA A 169 -14.71 8.72 -3.05
C ALA A 169 -14.49 8.44 -4.54
N GLU A 170 -13.29 8.68 -5.01
CA GLU A 170 -12.82 8.31 -6.35
C GLU A 170 -11.84 7.14 -6.24
N VAL A 171 -11.88 6.26 -7.22
CA VAL A 171 -10.90 5.19 -7.36
C VAL A 171 -9.93 5.57 -8.47
N TRP A 172 -8.65 5.57 -8.13
CA TRP A 172 -7.55 5.93 -9.02
C TRP A 172 -6.64 4.74 -9.24
N ALA A 173 -6.22 4.52 -10.49
CA ALA A 173 -5.10 3.68 -10.84
C ALA A 173 -3.88 4.57 -11.10
N VAL A 174 -2.77 4.24 -10.44
CA VAL A 174 -1.46 4.88 -10.63
C VAL A 174 -0.52 3.85 -11.20
N THR A 175 -0.20 3.98 -12.48
CA THR A 175 0.80 3.14 -13.13
C THR A 175 2.19 3.73 -12.85
N TYR A 176 3.12 2.90 -12.42
CA TYR A 176 4.47 3.32 -12.10
C TYR A 176 5.50 2.27 -12.50
N ARG A 177 6.74 2.68 -12.69
CA ARG A 177 7.86 1.77 -12.89
C ARG A 177 8.54 1.51 -11.55
N PRO A 178 8.47 0.26 -11.04
CA PRO A 178 9.10 -0.12 -9.79
C PRO A 178 10.62 0.07 -9.79
N GLY A 179 11.14 0.33 -8.60
CA GLY A 179 12.57 0.44 -8.38
C GLY A 179 13.17 1.76 -8.87
N PRO A 180 14.51 1.83 -8.86
CA PRO A 180 15.23 3.06 -9.15
C PRO A 180 15.34 3.35 -10.65
N GLN A 181 15.19 4.64 -10.99
CA GLN A 181 15.39 5.21 -12.31
C GLN A 181 16.39 6.36 -12.21
N SER A 182 17.42 6.37 -13.06
CA SER A 182 18.44 7.43 -13.07
C SER A 182 18.44 8.19 -14.38
N VAL A 183 18.63 9.51 -14.31
CA VAL A 183 18.67 10.40 -15.47
C VAL A 183 19.87 11.33 -15.35
N GLU A 184 20.66 11.47 -16.42
CA GLU A 184 21.65 12.53 -16.55
C GLU A 184 20.93 13.84 -16.93
N VAL A 185 20.98 14.83 -16.04
CA VAL A 185 20.24 16.08 -16.20
C VAL A 185 21.03 17.06 -17.06
N GLY A 186 20.44 17.47 -18.17
CA GLY A 186 21.11 18.36 -19.14
C GLY A 186 20.93 19.85 -18.86
N GLY A 187 20.06 20.28 -17.93
CA GLY A 187 19.79 21.68 -17.60
C GLY A 187 19.18 21.88 -16.23
N GLY A 188 18.83 23.12 -15.89
CA GLY A 188 18.36 23.47 -14.55
C GLY A 188 19.46 23.44 -13.50
N ASP A 189 19.08 23.47 -12.22
CA ASP A 189 20.02 23.54 -11.10
C ASP A 189 20.88 22.27 -10.94
N ASN A 190 20.40 21.13 -11.45
CA ASN A 190 21.09 19.83 -11.38
C ASN A 190 21.84 19.48 -12.68
N ARG A 191 22.11 20.46 -13.54
CA ARG A 191 22.83 20.23 -14.82
C ARG A 191 24.12 19.45 -14.59
N GLY A 192 24.31 18.38 -15.37
CA GLY A 192 25.52 17.54 -15.33
C GLY A 192 25.54 16.54 -14.16
N GLN A 193 24.46 16.47 -13.37
CA GLN A 193 24.32 15.48 -12.31
C GLN A 193 23.45 14.31 -12.79
N THR A 194 23.72 13.13 -12.26
CA THR A 194 22.81 11.97 -12.36
C THR A 194 21.84 12.02 -11.20
N VAL A 195 20.55 12.25 -11.50
CA VAL A 195 19.48 12.29 -10.49
C VAL A 195 18.74 10.96 -10.49
N ARG A 196 18.63 10.37 -9.30
CA ARG A 196 17.97 9.08 -9.07
C ARG A 196 16.56 9.30 -8.50
N HIS A 197 15.62 8.52 -8.99
CA HIS A 197 14.23 8.50 -8.57
C HIS A 197 13.81 7.04 -8.27
N VAL A 198 12.82 6.83 -7.42
CA VAL A 198 12.24 5.51 -7.13
C VAL A 198 10.77 5.49 -7.48
N ASN A 199 10.28 4.37 -7.97
CA ASN A 199 8.86 4.13 -8.24
C ASN A 199 8.21 5.29 -9.02
N VAL A 200 8.80 5.60 -10.18
CA VAL A 200 8.42 6.75 -11.02
C VAL A 200 7.04 6.51 -11.63
N VAL A 201 6.09 7.39 -11.30
CA VAL A 201 4.75 7.36 -11.86
C VAL A 201 4.78 7.68 -13.36
N ARG A 202 4.08 6.86 -14.14
CA ARG A 202 3.98 6.95 -15.61
C ARG A 202 2.59 7.41 -16.04
N ASP A 203 1.54 7.00 -15.34
CA ASP A 203 0.17 7.37 -15.65
C ASP A 203 -0.68 7.48 -14.38
N LEU A 204 -1.70 8.33 -14.42
CA LEU A 204 -2.66 8.54 -13.35
C LEU A 204 -4.06 8.59 -13.94
N ARG A 205 -4.87 7.55 -13.69
CA ARG A 205 -6.17 7.39 -14.31
C ARG A 205 -7.27 7.18 -13.28
N LYS A 206 -8.33 8.00 -13.37
CA LYS A 206 -9.54 7.77 -12.59
C LYS A 206 -10.30 6.57 -13.16
N LEU A 207 -10.53 5.53 -12.35
CA LEU A 207 -11.29 4.35 -12.72
C LEU A 207 -12.79 4.58 -12.56
N GLY A 208 -13.20 5.35 -11.57
CA GLY A 208 -14.59 5.67 -11.31
C GLY A 208 -14.85 6.20 -9.91
N ASP A 209 -16.11 6.18 -9.50
CA ASP A 209 -16.58 6.65 -8.20
C ASP A 209 -16.93 5.47 -7.29
N TRP A 210 -16.61 5.60 -5.99
CA TRP A 210 -17.00 4.64 -4.98
C TRP A 210 -17.90 5.29 -3.91
N THR A 211 -19.03 4.65 -3.65
CA THR A 211 -20.10 5.16 -2.77
C THR A 211 -20.36 4.28 -1.54
N GLY A 212 -19.42 3.38 -1.24
CA GLY A 212 -19.53 2.45 -0.12
C GLY A 212 -20.05 1.05 -0.51
N ARG A 213 -20.46 0.85 -1.75
CA ARG A 213 -20.90 -0.44 -2.29
C ARG A 213 -19.73 -1.12 -3.02
N PRO A 214 -19.71 -2.46 -3.05
CA PRO A 214 -18.69 -3.18 -3.83
C PRO A 214 -18.80 -2.83 -5.32
N VAL A 215 -17.66 -2.57 -5.93
CA VAL A 215 -17.55 -2.25 -7.36
C VAL A 215 -16.33 -2.93 -7.96
N LEU A 216 -16.42 -3.36 -9.22
CA LEU A 216 -15.34 -3.91 -10.01
C LEU A 216 -14.98 -2.93 -11.13
N TYR A 217 -13.68 -2.59 -11.23
CA TYR A 217 -13.14 -1.69 -12.24
C TYR A 217 -12.23 -2.45 -13.19
N ALA A 218 -12.17 -2.04 -14.46
CA ALA A 218 -11.12 -2.44 -15.38
C ALA A 218 -9.84 -1.64 -15.06
N LEU A 219 -8.70 -2.31 -15.07
CA LEU A 219 -7.39 -1.66 -14.98
C LEU A 219 -6.94 -1.16 -16.35
N PRO A 220 -6.01 -0.18 -16.42
CA PRO A 220 -5.41 0.24 -17.68
C PRO A 220 -4.76 -0.95 -18.40
N ALA A 221 -5.13 -1.15 -19.68
CA ALA A 221 -4.61 -2.24 -20.51
C ALA A 221 -3.32 -1.85 -21.27
N ASP A 222 -2.99 -0.57 -21.29
CA ASP A 222 -1.89 0.04 -22.04
C ASP A 222 -0.60 0.19 -21.18
N ARG A 223 -0.43 -0.67 -20.18
CA ARG A 223 0.79 -0.72 -19.35
C ARG A 223 1.94 -1.34 -20.13
N GLU A 224 3.13 -0.76 -19.96
CA GLU A 224 4.36 -1.34 -20.50
C GLU A 224 4.86 -2.52 -19.64
N ASP A 225 5.67 -3.39 -20.23
CA ASP A 225 6.30 -4.48 -19.48
C ASP A 225 7.17 -3.93 -18.34
N GLY A 226 7.01 -4.52 -17.16
CA GLY A 226 7.71 -4.10 -15.94
C GLY A 226 7.11 -2.87 -15.26
N GLU A 227 5.91 -2.43 -15.64
CA GLU A 227 5.12 -1.46 -14.88
C GLU A 227 4.14 -2.16 -13.95
N SER A 228 3.95 -1.58 -12.78
CA SER A 228 3.01 -2.00 -11.75
C SER A 228 1.92 -0.96 -11.54
N VAL A 229 0.84 -1.34 -10.88
CA VAL A 229 -0.28 -0.47 -10.57
C VAL A 229 -0.54 -0.41 -9.08
N VAL A 230 -0.66 0.81 -8.57
CA VAL A 230 -1.31 1.08 -7.28
C VAL A 230 -2.74 1.53 -7.53
N VAL A 231 -3.70 0.90 -6.86
CA VAL A 231 -5.08 1.37 -6.83
C VAL A 231 -5.33 2.05 -5.49
N MET A 232 -5.87 3.27 -5.54
CA MET A 232 -6.17 4.09 -4.37
C MET A 232 -7.65 4.48 -4.35
N VAL A 233 -8.27 4.43 -3.17
CA VAL A 233 -9.60 5.02 -2.92
C VAL A 233 -9.40 6.34 -2.21
N GLN A 234 -9.75 7.44 -2.86
CA GLN A 234 -9.50 8.80 -2.38
C GLN A 234 -10.80 9.57 -2.16
N ASN A 235 -10.94 10.21 -1.00
CA ASN A 235 -12.08 11.09 -0.68
C ASN A 235 -12.14 12.28 -1.66
N LYS A 236 -13.31 12.52 -2.26
CA LYS A 236 -13.51 13.63 -3.19
C LYS A 236 -13.37 15.01 -2.55
N GLY A 237 -13.79 15.16 -1.28
CA GLY A 237 -13.84 16.45 -0.62
C GLY A 237 -12.48 16.94 -0.15
N ASP A 238 -11.75 16.12 0.59
CA ASP A 238 -10.49 16.50 1.25
C ASP A 238 -9.24 15.80 0.70
N ARG A 239 -9.41 14.95 -0.33
CA ARG A 239 -8.37 14.18 -1.03
C ARG A 239 -7.59 13.20 -0.16
N ARG A 240 -8.09 12.85 1.03
CA ARG A 240 -7.47 11.81 1.85
C ARG A 240 -7.57 10.47 1.17
N ILE A 241 -6.48 9.71 1.17
CA ILE A 241 -6.48 8.33 0.72
C ILE A 241 -7.09 7.49 1.85
N LEU A 242 -8.09 6.69 1.52
CA LEU A 242 -8.81 5.82 2.47
C LEU A 242 -8.16 4.45 2.55
N THR A 243 -7.66 3.96 1.43
CA THR A 243 -6.98 2.68 1.27
C THR A 243 -6.19 2.69 -0.03
N ALA A 244 -5.16 1.88 -0.10
CA ALA A 244 -4.40 1.61 -1.31
C ALA A 244 -3.91 0.16 -1.34
N ALA A 245 -3.72 -0.36 -2.53
CA ALA A 245 -3.07 -1.66 -2.74
C ALA A 245 -2.29 -1.65 -4.05
N THR A 246 -1.23 -2.44 -4.11
CA THR A 246 -0.44 -2.67 -5.33
C THR A 246 -0.71 -4.04 -5.91
N ASP A 247 -0.56 -4.19 -7.23
CA ASP A 247 -0.60 -5.48 -7.93
C ASP A 247 0.74 -6.23 -7.85
N GLU A 248 1.79 -5.62 -7.27
CA GLU A 248 3.01 -6.35 -6.97
C GLU A 248 2.75 -7.44 -5.93
N ALA A 249 3.27 -8.64 -6.21
CA ALA A 249 3.30 -9.71 -5.23
C ALA A 249 4.26 -9.29 -4.10
N SER A 250 3.71 -9.17 -2.89
CA SER A 250 4.45 -8.89 -1.66
C SER A 250 5.39 -10.03 -1.30
#